data_0044ad9a652680d7221aaaf287bf3917
#
_entry.id   0044ad9a652680d7221aaaf287bf3917
#
_cell.length_a   1.000
_cell.length_b   1.000
_cell.length_c   1.000
_cell.angle_alpha   90.00
_cell.angle_beta   90.00
_cell.angle_gamma   90.00
#
_symmetry.space_group_name_H-M   'P 1'
#
loop_
_entity.id
_entity.type
_entity.pdbx_description
1 polymer ?
#
loop_
_entity_poly.entity_id
_entity_poly.type
_entity_poly.pdbx_seq_one_letter_code
_entity_poly.pdbx_strand_id
1 'polypeptide(L)'
;EENGCLVWGGHANLSPADDVLISVERPLSIDTPEQMVASILSKKLAAGSTHLVLDLPVGPTSKLRSRESFVRLRKLFEYISDEVGLETIIVGTDGSQPVGCGIGPWLEARDVLQVLEGDPAAPRDLRDRALLLAGHVLEFDPALRGGRGIARARELLESGAALAKMRRLIAAQGPSPAADELGVLRHDVVAARDGVVTVIDCLRLARIARLAGAPIDK
;
A
#
# COMPACT_ATOMS: atom_id res chain seq x y z
N GLU A 1 20.73 9.99 10.83
CA GLU A 1 19.26 10.02 10.82
C GLU A 1 18.77 9.68 9.43
N GLU A 2 17.72 8.85 9.35
CA GLU A 2 17.41 8.16 8.09
C GLU A 2 16.43 8.92 7.17
N ASN A 3 15.92 10.08 7.59
CA ASN A 3 14.97 10.89 6.79
C ASN A 3 13.79 10.07 6.23
N GLY A 4 13.31 9.09 6.99
CA GLY A 4 12.19 8.25 6.62
C GLY A 4 11.82 7.29 7.74
N CYS A 5 10.57 6.84 7.74
CA CYS A 5 10.07 5.85 8.69
C CYS A 5 8.93 5.06 8.08
N LEU A 6 8.69 3.87 8.64
CA LEU A 6 7.49 3.09 8.42
C LEU A 6 6.65 3.20 9.70
N VAL A 7 5.43 3.71 9.58
CA VAL A 7 4.57 3.90 10.74
C VAL A 7 3.12 3.56 10.39
N TRP A 8 2.45 2.90 11.33
CA TRP A 8 1.01 2.73 11.22
C TRP A 8 0.31 3.98 11.74
N GLY A 9 -0.50 4.61 10.90
CA GLY A 9 -1.18 5.88 11.19
C GLY A 9 -2.03 5.85 12.46
N GLY A 10 -2.64 4.71 12.82
CA GLY A 10 -3.39 4.55 14.06
C GLY A 10 -2.55 4.71 15.33
N HIS A 11 -1.28 4.29 15.32
CA HIS A 11 -0.36 4.51 16.44
C HIS A 11 0.25 5.92 16.44
N ALA A 12 0.36 6.54 15.29
CA ALA A 12 0.93 7.88 15.17
C ALA A 12 0.01 9.00 15.66
N ASN A 13 -1.26 8.67 15.95
CA ASN A 13 -2.28 9.58 16.45
C ASN A 13 -2.39 10.90 15.65
N LEU A 14 -2.24 10.81 14.32
CA LEU A 14 -2.20 11.96 13.42
C LEU A 14 -3.55 12.66 13.28
N SER A 15 -4.65 11.94 13.46
CA SER A 15 -6.01 12.48 13.35
C SER A 15 -6.98 11.74 14.28
N PRO A 16 -6.96 12.01 15.59
CA PRO A 16 -7.80 11.29 16.58
C PRO A 16 -9.29 11.38 16.28
N ALA A 17 -9.76 12.52 15.79
CA ALA A 17 -11.17 12.71 15.44
C ALA A 17 -11.59 11.79 14.27
N ASP A 18 -10.72 11.62 13.26
CA ASP A 18 -10.97 10.72 12.14
C ASP A 18 -10.99 9.25 12.60
N ASP A 19 -10.11 8.87 13.50
CA ASP A 19 -10.07 7.50 14.04
C ASP A 19 -11.37 7.15 14.79
N VAL A 20 -11.95 8.11 15.55
CA VAL A 20 -13.26 7.97 16.17
C VAL A 20 -14.36 7.85 15.13
N LEU A 21 -14.38 8.72 14.13
CA LEU A 21 -15.38 8.67 13.04
C LEU A 21 -15.33 7.32 12.31
N ILE A 22 -14.15 6.86 11.92
CA ILE A 22 -13.98 5.56 11.26
C ILE A 22 -14.51 4.41 12.14
N SER A 23 -14.31 4.47 13.46
CA SER A 23 -14.79 3.43 14.37
C SER A 23 -16.31 3.31 14.39
N VAL A 24 -17.03 4.41 14.17
CA VAL A 24 -18.49 4.48 14.10
C VAL A 24 -19.01 4.13 12.69
N GLU A 25 -18.35 4.64 11.66
CA GLU A 25 -18.77 4.47 10.26
C GLU A 25 -18.58 3.04 9.76
N ARG A 26 -17.48 2.40 10.14
CA ARG A 26 -17.13 1.06 9.67
C ARG A 26 -18.20 0.00 9.96
N PRO A 27 -18.76 -0.11 11.18
CA PRO A 27 -19.87 -1.03 11.47
C PRO A 27 -21.14 -0.73 10.68
N LEU A 28 -21.37 0.56 10.36
CA LEU A 28 -22.54 1.03 9.64
C LEU A 28 -22.38 0.95 8.11
N SER A 29 -21.19 0.57 7.63
CA SER A 29 -20.84 0.54 6.20
C SER A 29 -21.05 1.91 5.50
N ILE A 30 -20.85 2.99 6.23
CA ILE A 30 -20.89 4.36 5.69
C ILE A 30 -19.50 4.66 5.11
N ASP A 31 -19.47 5.01 3.83
CA ASP A 31 -18.21 5.32 3.12
C ASP A 31 -18.55 6.27 1.96
N THR A 32 -18.38 7.56 2.19
CA THR A 32 -18.59 8.58 1.15
C THR A 32 -17.26 9.04 0.55
N PRO A 33 -17.24 9.47 -0.73
CA PRO A 33 -16.05 10.04 -1.35
C PRO A 33 -15.47 11.21 -0.55
N GLU A 34 -16.31 12.08 -0.03
CA GLU A 34 -15.95 13.27 0.74
C GLU A 34 -15.26 12.89 2.06
N GLN A 35 -15.80 11.89 2.77
CA GLN A 35 -15.20 11.37 3.99
C GLN A 35 -13.84 10.72 3.72
N MET A 36 -13.73 9.98 2.62
CA MET A 36 -12.47 9.35 2.22
C MET A 36 -11.39 10.41 1.97
N VAL A 37 -11.71 11.49 1.26
CA VAL A 37 -10.78 12.59 0.99
C VAL A 37 -10.36 13.27 2.30
N ALA A 38 -11.32 13.61 3.17
CA ALA A 38 -11.04 14.22 4.46
C ALA A 38 -10.14 13.36 5.34
N SER A 39 -10.45 12.06 5.46
CA SER A 39 -9.67 11.10 6.25
C SER A 39 -8.23 10.94 5.76
N ILE A 40 -8.02 10.87 4.45
CA ILE A 40 -6.68 10.69 3.87
C ILE A 40 -5.87 11.98 3.97
N LEU A 41 -6.41 13.11 3.51
CA LEU A 41 -5.66 14.35 3.44
C LEU A 41 -5.35 14.93 4.82
N SER A 42 -6.28 14.85 5.79
CA SER A 42 -6.02 15.35 7.16
C SER A 42 -4.80 14.68 7.79
N LYS A 43 -4.64 13.37 7.63
CA LYS A 43 -3.47 12.64 8.16
C LYS A 43 -2.16 13.03 7.46
N LYS A 44 -2.20 13.29 6.16
CA LYS A 44 -1.01 13.72 5.40
C LYS A 44 -0.59 15.13 5.75
N LEU A 45 -1.55 16.03 5.88
CA LEU A 45 -1.31 17.40 6.33
C LEU A 45 -0.80 17.45 7.77
N ALA A 46 -1.40 16.66 8.68
CA ALA A 46 -0.92 16.55 10.06
C ALA A 46 0.50 16.02 10.16
N ALA A 47 0.91 15.14 9.24
CA ALA A 47 2.29 14.65 9.13
C ALA A 47 3.25 15.68 8.48
N GLY A 48 2.77 16.84 8.05
CA GLY A 48 3.59 17.87 7.39
C GLY A 48 3.98 17.52 5.94
N SER A 49 3.21 16.66 5.28
CA SER A 49 3.48 16.30 3.88
C SER A 49 3.28 17.50 2.96
N THR A 50 4.19 17.70 2.03
CA THR A 50 4.13 18.72 0.96
C THR A 50 3.86 18.12 -0.41
N HIS A 51 4.22 16.83 -0.58
CA HIS A 51 4.04 16.06 -1.81
C HIS A 51 3.40 14.73 -1.47
N LEU A 52 2.45 14.27 -2.29
CA LEU A 52 1.70 13.05 -2.08
C LEU A 52 1.52 12.27 -3.39
N VAL A 53 1.91 11.01 -3.39
CA VAL A 53 1.44 10.05 -4.40
C VAL A 53 0.34 9.21 -3.76
N LEU A 54 -0.84 9.21 -4.37
CA LEU A 54 -2.01 8.49 -3.90
C LEU A 54 -2.35 7.37 -4.87
N ASP A 55 -2.25 6.12 -4.41
CA ASP A 55 -2.70 4.94 -5.14
C ASP A 55 -4.17 4.66 -4.87
N LEU A 56 -4.99 4.63 -5.91
CA LEU A 56 -6.42 4.33 -5.87
C LEU A 56 -6.72 3.06 -6.66
N PRO A 57 -6.68 1.89 -6.01
CA PRO A 57 -7.03 0.62 -6.66
C PRO A 57 -8.50 0.58 -7.09
N VAL A 58 -8.75 0.19 -8.34
CA VAL A 58 -10.10 0.03 -8.90
C VAL A 58 -10.37 -1.45 -9.16
N GLY A 59 -11.42 -1.99 -8.57
CA GLY A 59 -11.75 -3.41 -8.72
C GLY A 59 -13.08 -3.79 -8.06
N PRO A 60 -13.62 -4.97 -8.35
CA PRO A 60 -14.97 -5.37 -7.95
C PRO A 60 -15.18 -5.43 -6.43
N THR A 61 -14.12 -5.67 -5.67
CA THR A 61 -14.15 -5.75 -4.20
C THR A 61 -13.43 -4.60 -3.51
N SER A 62 -12.87 -3.65 -4.28
CA SER A 62 -12.24 -2.44 -3.74
C SER A 62 -13.27 -1.37 -3.41
N LYS A 63 -12.85 -0.29 -2.74
CA LYS A 63 -13.71 0.87 -2.48
C LYS A 63 -14.17 1.54 -3.77
N LEU A 64 -13.31 1.57 -4.78
CA LEU A 64 -13.62 2.07 -6.12
C LEU A 64 -13.92 0.91 -7.05
N ARG A 65 -15.18 0.81 -7.50
CA ARG A 65 -15.66 -0.32 -8.29
C ARG A 65 -15.81 -0.02 -9.78
N SER A 66 -15.69 1.25 -10.17
CA SER A 66 -15.82 1.68 -11.56
C SER A 66 -14.86 2.81 -11.90
N ARG A 67 -14.62 2.97 -13.21
CA ARG A 67 -13.82 4.09 -13.73
C ARG A 67 -14.47 5.44 -13.42
N GLU A 68 -15.81 5.52 -13.44
CA GLU A 68 -16.54 6.75 -13.13
C GLU A 68 -16.32 7.16 -11.68
N SER A 69 -16.40 6.22 -10.73
CA SER A 69 -16.16 6.49 -9.32
C SER A 69 -14.69 6.92 -9.09
N PHE A 70 -13.74 6.31 -9.79
CA PHE A 70 -12.34 6.73 -9.77
C PHE A 70 -12.17 8.17 -10.27
N VAL A 71 -12.72 8.51 -11.44
CA VAL A 71 -12.60 9.86 -12.01
C VAL A 71 -13.22 10.91 -11.09
N ARG A 72 -14.37 10.63 -10.51
CA ARG A 72 -15.03 11.54 -9.56
C ARG A 72 -14.18 11.77 -8.32
N LEU A 73 -13.70 10.69 -7.71
CA LEU A 73 -12.87 10.76 -6.49
C LEU A 73 -11.53 11.45 -6.77
N ARG A 74 -10.89 11.12 -7.90
CA ARG A 74 -9.66 11.76 -8.34
C ARG A 74 -9.80 13.29 -8.43
N LYS A 75 -10.87 13.78 -9.10
CA LYS A 75 -11.14 15.23 -9.21
C LYS A 75 -11.34 15.88 -7.85
N LEU A 76 -12.00 15.20 -6.92
CA LEU A 76 -12.20 15.72 -5.57
C LEU A 76 -10.88 15.80 -4.80
N PHE A 77 -10.02 14.80 -4.91
CA PHE A 77 -8.67 14.84 -4.34
C PHE A 77 -7.83 15.95 -4.94
N GLU A 78 -7.80 16.08 -6.27
CA GLU A 78 -7.05 17.13 -6.97
C GLU A 78 -7.51 18.52 -6.49
N TYR A 79 -8.82 18.76 -6.47
CA TYR A 79 -9.38 20.03 -6.03
C TYR A 79 -9.01 20.38 -4.58
N ILE A 80 -9.24 19.46 -3.64
CA ILE A 80 -8.96 19.71 -2.22
C ILE A 80 -7.44 19.82 -1.97
N SER A 81 -6.62 19.02 -2.66
CA SER A 81 -5.16 19.11 -2.52
C SER A 81 -4.64 20.47 -2.96
N ASP A 82 -5.15 21.02 -4.05
CA ASP A 82 -4.81 22.38 -4.52
C ASP A 82 -5.19 23.45 -3.48
N GLU A 83 -6.40 23.35 -2.90
CA GLU A 83 -6.89 24.31 -1.90
C GLU A 83 -6.04 24.31 -0.61
N VAL A 84 -5.46 23.17 -0.25
CA VAL A 84 -4.62 23.04 0.96
C VAL A 84 -3.12 23.14 0.67
N GLY A 85 -2.72 23.37 -0.58
CA GLY A 85 -1.32 23.54 -0.98
C GLY A 85 -0.50 22.24 -0.96
N LEU A 86 -1.14 21.08 -1.19
CA LEU A 86 -0.50 19.77 -1.24
C LEU A 86 -0.30 19.34 -2.71
N GLU A 87 0.95 19.26 -3.16
CA GLU A 87 1.24 18.76 -4.51
C GLU A 87 0.95 17.25 -4.59
N THR A 88 -0.07 16.87 -5.37
CA THR A 88 -0.59 15.49 -5.35
C THR A 88 -0.59 14.86 -6.74
N ILE A 89 -0.07 13.64 -6.84
CA ILE A 89 -0.20 12.76 -8.00
C ILE A 89 -1.13 11.61 -7.63
N ILE A 90 -2.19 11.40 -8.43
CA ILE A 90 -3.17 10.34 -8.19
C ILE A 90 -3.05 9.28 -9.27
N VAL A 91 -2.77 8.06 -8.84
CA VAL A 91 -2.54 6.90 -9.71
C VAL A 91 -3.70 5.92 -9.54
N GLY A 92 -4.37 5.58 -10.65
CA GLY A 92 -5.34 4.49 -10.66
C GLY A 92 -4.65 3.18 -10.96
N THR A 93 -4.80 2.18 -10.09
CA THR A 93 -4.19 0.86 -10.28
C THR A 93 -5.25 -0.23 -10.33
N ASP A 94 -4.87 -1.42 -10.79
CA ASP A 94 -5.76 -2.58 -10.78
C ASP A 94 -5.94 -3.11 -9.35
N GLY A 95 -7.17 -3.12 -8.87
CA GLY A 95 -7.61 -3.69 -7.60
C GLY A 95 -8.48 -4.95 -7.77
N SER A 96 -8.49 -5.55 -8.96
CA SER A 96 -9.29 -6.75 -9.24
C SER A 96 -8.68 -8.03 -8.69
N GLN A 97 -7.38 -8.03 -8.45
CA GLN A 97 -6.61 -9.16 -7.94
C GLN A 97 -5.73 -8.72 -6.76
N PRO A 98 -5.34 -9.64 -5.86
CA PRO A 98 -4.34 -9.33 -4.85
C PRO A 98 -3.00 -9.01 -5.50
N VAL A 99 -2.16 -8.27 -4.79
CA VAL A 99 -0.79 -7.94 -5.19
C VAL A 99 0.16 -8.69 -4.29
N GLY A 100 1.17 -9.32 -4.90
CA GLY A 100 2.07 -10.20 -4.16
C GLY A 100 1.49 -11.60 -3.92
N CYS A 101 2.22 -12.40 -3.18
CA CYS A 101 1.87 -13.78 -2.83
C CYS A 101 1.44 -13.91 -1.38
N GLY A 102 1.93 -13.04 -0.51
CA GLY A 102 1.61 -13.03 0.91
C GLY A 102 0.34 -12.25 1.23
N ILE A 103 -0.45 -12.75 2.17
CA ILE A 103 -1.61 -12.05 2.71
C ILE A 103 -1.49 -12.01 4.23
N GLY A 104 -1.50 -10.82 4.78
CA GLY A 104 -1.23 -10.54 6.18
C GLY A 104 0.16 -9.92 6.39
N PRO A 105 0.35 -9.14 7.47
CA PRO A 105 1.50 -8.24 7.61
C PRO A 105 2.86 -8.93 7.48
N TRP A 106 3.00 -10.12 8.06
CA TRP A 106 4.27 -10.84 8.04
C TRP A 106 4.62 -11.36 6.64
N LEU A 107 3.63 -11.98 5.96
CA LEU A 107 3.83 -12.53 4.61
C LEU A 107 4.01 -11.41 3.58
N GLU A 108 3.30 -10.30 3.73
CA GLU A 108 3.47 -9.10 2.89
C GLU A 108 4.86 -8.47 3.09
N ALA A 109 5.34 -8.37 4.34
CA ALA A 109 6.69 -7.88 4.63
C ALA A 109 7.77 -8.79 4.02
N ARG A 110 7.59 -10.12 4.04
CA ARG A 110 8.46 -11.07 3.37
C ARG A 110 8.51 -10.82 1.86
N ASP A 111 7.37 -10.66 1.21
CA ASP A 111 7.30 -10.37 -0.22
C ASP A 111 8.04 -9.07 -0.57
N VAL A 112 7.89 -8.03 0.26
CA VAL A 112 8.62 -6.76 0.10
C VAL A 112 10.14 -6.98 0.21
N LEU A 113 10.60 -7.75 1.20
CA LEU A 113 12.03 -8.03 1.36
C LEU A 113 12.57 -8.83 0.19
N GLN A 114 11.85 -9.85 -0.30
CA GLN A 114 12.24 -10.60 -1.50
C GLN A 114 12.40 -9.70 -2.72
N VAL A 115 11.47 -8.75 -2.93
CA VAL A 115 11.59 -7.76 -4.02
C VAL A 115 12.84 -6.90 -3.86
N LEU A 116 13.09 -6.40 -2.65
CA LEU A 116 14.25 -5.55 -2.36
C LEU A 116 15.58 -6.32 -2.49
N GLU A 117 15.61 -7.60 -2.18
CA GLU A 117 16.77 -8.48 -2.28
C GLU A 117 17.03 -8.96 -3.72
N GLY A 118 16.09 -8.72 -4.63
CA GLY A 118 16.19 -9.17 -6.01
C GLY A 118 16.02 -10.68 -6.16
N ASP A 119 15.28 -11.32 -5.26
CA ASP A 119 14.98 -12.75 -5.33
C ASP A 119 14.24 -13.08 -6.64
N PRO A 120 14.71 -14.03 -7.45
CA PRO A 120 14.02 -14.45 -8.67
C PRO A 120 12.60 -14.96 -8.45
N ALA A 121 12.28 -15.44 -7.24
CA ALA A 121 10.95 -15.89 -6.85
C ALA A 121 10.05 -14.77 -6.33
N ALA A 122 10.55 -13.54 -6.18
CA ALA A 122 9.79 -12.40 -5.70
C ALA A 122 8.58 -12.09 -6.59
N PRO A 123 7.44 -11.65 -6.01
CA PRO A 123 6.24 -11.30 -6.77
C PRO A 123 6.53 -10.16 -7.77
N ARG A 124 6.37 -10.44 -9.06
CA ARG A 124 6.64 -9.45 -10.12
C ARG A 124 5.62 -8.31 -10.14
N ASP A 125 4.37 -8.60 -9.89
CA ASP A 125 3.28 -7.63 -9.81
C ASP A 125 3.51 -6.62 -8.69
N LEU A 126 3.97 -7.07 -7.51
CA LEU A 126 4.37 -6.20 -6.41
C LEU A 126 5.55 -5.31 -6.79
N ARG A 127 6.60 -5.91 -7.39
CA ARG A 127 7.76 -5.17 -7.88
C ARG A 127 7.36 -4.08 -8.87
N ASP A 128 6.54 -4.42 -9.86
CA ASP A 128 6.16 -3.49 -10.93
C ASP A 128 5.30 -2.35 -10.38
N ARG A 129 4.36 -2.64 -9.48
CA ARG A 129 3.57 -1.62 -8.79
C ARG A 129 4.43 -0.70 -7.92
N ALA A 130 5.36 -1.26 -7.16
CA ALA A 130 6.27 -0.49 -6.33
C ALA A 130 7.15 0.45 -7.19
N LEU A 131 7.67 -0.01 -8.32
CA LEU A 131 8.44 0.81 -9.25
C LEU A 131 7.60 1.93 -9.87
N LEU A 132 6.35 1.65 -10.22
CA LEU A 132 5.42 2.67 -10.74
C LEU A 132 5.21 3.79 -9.72
N LEU A 133 4.85 3.45 -8.49
CA LEU A 133 4.57 4.43 -7.44
C LEU A 133 5.83 5.18 -7.01
N ALA A 134 6.97 4.49 -6.85
CA ALA A 134 8.26 5.12 -6.57
C ALA A 134 8.70 6.05 -7.69
N GLY A 135 8.44 5.68 -8.95
CA GLY A 135 8.68 6.52 -10.11
C GLY A 135 7.95 7.86 -10.01
N HIS A 136 6.67 7.83 -9.67
CA HIS A 136 5.88 9.06 -9.46
C HIS A 136 6.40 9.91 -8.29
N VAL A 137 6.83 9.27 -7.18
CA VAL A 137 7.46 10.01 -6.07
C VAL A 137 8.73 10.71 -6.53
N LEU A 138 9.58 10.05 -7.30
CA LEU A 138 10.82 10.62 -7.81
C LEU A 138 10.58 11.74 -8.84
N GLU A 139 9.47 11.72 -9.57
CA GLU A 139 9.11 12.77 -10.56
C GLU A 139 8.66 14.10 -9.92
N PHE A 140 8.51 14.18 -8.61
CA PHE A 140 8.44 15.48 -7.93
C PHE A 140 9.74 16.26 -8.10
N ASP A 141 10.89 15.61 -8.25
CA ASP A 141 12.11 16.24 -8.73
C ASP A 141 11.97 16.59 -10.22
N PRO A 142 12.00 17.89 -10.59
CA PRO A 142 11.90 18.32 -11.98
C PRO A 142 12.92 17.65 -12.90
N ALA A 143 14.10 17.29 -12.39
CA ALA A 143 15.15 16.62 -13.15
C ALA A 143 14.77 15.19 -13.57
N LEU A 144 13.80 14.57 -12.92
CA LEU A 144 13.35 13.20 -13.16
C LEU A 144 11.97 13.11 -13.83
N ARG A 145 11.38 14.25 -14.23
CA ARG A 145 10.08 14.28 -14.92
C ARG A 145 10.14 13.61 -16.30
N GLY A 146 8.97 13.22 -16.81
CA GLY A 146 8.82 12.65 -18.16
C GLY A 146 9.17 11.16 -18.23
N GLY A 147 8.81 10.38 -17.23
CA GLY A 147 9.01 8.92 -17.17
C GLY A 147 10.39 8.49 -16.69
N ARG A 148 11.28 9.45 -16.37
CA ARG A 148 12.63 9.12 -15.84
C ARG A 148 12.59 8.62 -14.41
N GLY A 149 11.54 8.95 -13.64
CA GLY A 149 11.37 8.49 -12.27
C GLY A 149 11.33 6.97 -12.15
N ILE A 150 10.61 6.27 -13.06
CA ILE A 150 10.55 4.79 -13.05
C ILE A 150 11.92 4.18 -13.35
N ALA A 151 12.66 4.72 -14.32
CA ALA A 151 14.01 4.26 -14.63
C ALA A 151 14.95 4.42 -13.42
N ARG A 152 14.85 5.57 -12.75
CA ARG A 152 15.63 5.84 -11.53
C ARG A 152 15.23 4.92 -10.36
N ALA A 153 13.93 4.67 -10.17
CA ALA A 153 13.44 3.72 -9.16
C ALA A 153 14.00 2.32 -9.40
N ARG A 154 14.02 1.88 -10.66
CA ARG A 154 14.60 0.58 -11.06
C ARG A 154 16.08 0.51 -10.76
N GLU A 155 16.85 1.52 -11.12
CA GLU A 155 18.28 1.61 -10.81
C GLU A 155 18.55 1.51 -9.30
N LEU A 156 17.77 2.22 -8.47
CA LEU A 156 17.87 2.17 -7.01
C LEU A 156 17.54 0.79 -6.45
N LEU A 157 16.58 0.08 -7.04
CA LEU A 157 16.24 -1.28 -6.66
C LEU A 157 17.36 -2.26 -7.06
N GLU A 158 17.78 -2.24 -8.32
CA GLU A 158 18.75 -3.19 -8.89
C GLU A 158 20.18 -3.00 -8.36
N SER A 159 20.53 -1.77 -7.97
CA SER A 159 21.81 -1.50 -7.31
C SER A 159 21.87 -1.92 -5.83
N GLY A 160 20.75 -2.34 -5.23
CA GLY A 160 20.63 -2.65 -3.81
C GLY A 160 20.55 -1.42 -2.89
N ALA A 161 20.53 -0.21 -3.43
CA ALA A 161 20.43 1.03 -2.65
C ALA A 161 19.11 1.10 -1.87
N ALA A 162 18.00 0.64 -2.47
CA ALA A 162 16.69 0.56 -1.81
C ALA A 162 16.71 -0.43 -0.62
N LEU A 163 17.31 -1.61 -0.79
CA LEU A 163 17.49 -2.59 0.29
C LEU A 163 18.34 -2.02 1.43
N ALA A 164 19.48 -1.40 1.08
CA ALA A 164 20.35 -0.79 2.07
C ALA A 164 19.63 0.30 2.88
N LYS A 165 18.77 1.12 2.23
CA LYS A 165 17.95 2.11 2.90
C LYS A 165 16.89 1.49 3.81
N MET A 166 16.20 0.45 3.35
CA MET A 166 15.22 -0.27 4.17
C MET A 166 15.86 -0.85 5.43
N ARG A 167 17.02 -1.48 5.32
CA ARG A 167 17.74 -2.03 6.46
C ARG A 167 18.13 -0.96 7.50
N ARG A 168 18.53 0.23 7.04
CA ARG A 168 18.82 1.35 7.95
C ARG A 168 17.57 1.85 8.65
N LEU A 169 16.43 1.95 7.95
CA LEU A 169 15.15 2.33 8.54
C LEU A 169 14.71 1.32 9.62
N ILE A 170 14.81 0.02 9.32
CA ILE A 170 14.51 -1.05 10.30
C ILE A 170 15.42 -0.93 11.52
N ALA A 171 16.73 -0.77 11.31
CA ALA A 171 17.69 -0.61 12.41
C ALA A 171 17.40 0.63 13.27
N ALA A 172 17.03 1.75 12.65
CA ALA A 172 16.71 2.99 13.36
C ALA A 172 15.40 2.90 14.16
N GLN A 173 14.42 2.14 13.68
CA GLN A 173 13.13 1.93 14.36
C GLN A 173 13.19 0.81 15.43
N GLY A 174 14.23 0.04 15.43
CA GLY A 174 14.44 -1.10 16.32
C GLY A 174 13.91 -2.43 15.75
N PRO A 175 14.42 -3.56 16.27
CA PRO A 175 13.96 -4.87 15.83
C PRO A 175 12.52 -5.12 16.22
N SER A 176 11.79 -5.88 15.40
CA SER A 176 10.45 -6.36 15.77
C SER A 176 10.57 -7.29 16.98
N PRO A 177 9.76 -7.10 18.02
CA PRO A 177 9.71 -8.03 19.15
C PRO A 177 9.04 -9.36 18.79
N ALA A 178 8.51 -9.47 17.60
CA ALA A 178 7.76 -10.62 17.15
C ALA A 178 8.69 -11.70 16.59
N ALA A 179 8.40 -12.96 16.93
CA ALA A 179 9.08 -14.12 16.36
C ALA A 179 8.95 -14.13 14.83
N ASP A 180 10.04 -14.45 14.14
CA ASP A 180 10.10 -14.56 12.68
C ASP A 180 9.45 -15.87 12.16
N GLU A 181 8.57 -16.48 12.95
CA GLU A 181 7.96 -17.76 12.64
C GLU A 181 6.48 -17.61 12.31
N LEU A 182 6.07 -18.25 11.24
CA LEU A 182 4.67 -18.43 10.90
C LEU A 182 4.01 -19.39 11.91
N GLY A 183 2.70 -19.23 12.10
CA GLY A 183 1.90 -20.17 12.88
C GLY A 183 2.12 -21.63 12.45
N VAL A 184 2.04 -22.55 13.42
CA VAL A 184 2.32 -23.97 13.20
C VAL A 184 1.23 -24.69 12.39
N LEU A 185 0.02 -24.15 12.37
CA LEU A 185 -1.09 -24.74 11.63
C LEU A 185 -0.98 -24.38 10.16
N ARG A 186 -0.92 -25.39 9.32
CA ARG A 186 -0.87 -25.23 7.86
C ARG A 186 -1.94 -26.07 7.20
N HIS A 187 -2.54 -25.55 6.15
CA HIS A 187 -3.49 -26.27 5.31
C HIS A 187 -3.23 -25.92 3.84
N ASP A 188 -2.88 -26.94 3.05
CA ASP A 188 -2.66 -26.78 1.63
C ASP A 188 -3.98 -26.96 0.86
N VAL A 189 -4.35 -25.93 0.09
CA VAL A 189 -5.48 -26.01 -0.83
C VAL A 189 -4.95 -26.32 -2.22
N VAL A 190 -5.20 -27.54 -2.68
CA VAL A 190 -4.72 -28.03 -3.97
C VAL A 190 -5.85 -28.01 -5.00
N ALA A 191 -5.53 -27.63 -6.24
CA ALA A 191 -6.48 -27.69 -7.34
C ALA A 191 -6.87 -29.15 -7.62
N ALA A 192 -8.17 -29.41 -7.81
CA ALA A 192 -8.67 -30.76 -8.13
C ALA A 192 -8.29 -31.24 -9.56
N ARG A 193 -7.84 -30.33 -10.41
CA ARG A 193 -7.43 -30.59 -11.81
C ARG A 193 -6.47 -29.51 -12.28
N ASP A 194 -5.72 -29.79 -13.33
CA ASP A 194 -4.89 -28.79 -14.00
C ASP A 194 -5.75 -27.66 -14.55
N GLY A 195 -5.24 -26.44 -14.46
CA GLY A 195 -5.95 -25.26 -14.92
C GLY A 195 -5.18 -23.96 -14.68
N VAL A 196 -5.83 -22.86 -15.01
CA VAL A 196 -5.30 -21.51 -14.79
C VAL A 196 -6.23 -20.79 -13.82
N VAL A 197 -5.66 -20.14 -12.80
CA VAL A 197 -6.39 -19.25 -11.90
C VAL A 197 -6.79 -18.01 -12.67
N THR A 198 -8.08 -17.81 -12.88
CA THR A 198 -8.61 -16.66 -13.65
C THR A 198 -9.08 -15.52 -12.78
N VAL A 199 -9.54 -15.82 -11.55
CA VAL A 199 -10.05 -14.82 -10.60
C VAL A 199 -9.71 -15.25 -9.18
N ILE A 200 -9.25 -14.28 -8.38
CA ILE A 200 -9.11 -14.40 -6.95
C ILE A 200 -10.01 -13.35 -6.30
N ASP A 201 -10.96 -13.78 -5.47
CA ASP A 201 -11.82 -12.88 -4.72
C ASP A 201 -11.05 -12.30 -3.52
N CYS A 202 -10.58 -11.07 -3.66
CA CYS A 202 -9.78 -10.37 -2.64
C CYS A 202 -10.51 -10.25 -1.29
N LEU A 203 -11.85 -10.06 -1.32
CA LEU A 203 -12.64 -9.94 -0.08
C LEU A 203 -12.72 -11.26 0.67
N ARG A 204 -12.94 -12.36 -0.05
CA ARG A 204 -12.93 -13.70 0.55
C ARG A 204 -11.55 -14.07 1.08
N LEU A 205 -10.51 -13.75 0.32
CA LEU A 205 -9.14 -14.00 0.75
C LEU A 205 -8.78 -13.22 2.01
N ALA A 206 -9.15 -11.93 2.10
CA ALA A 206 -8.99 -11.14 3.30
C ALA A 206 -9.78 -11.68 4.51
N ARG A 207 -10.97 -12.26 4.28
CA ARG A 207 -11.74 -12.93 5.34
C ARG A 207 -11.05 -14.21 5.83
N ILE A 208 -10.49 -15.00 4.92
CA ILE A 208 -9.73 -16.22 5.27
C ILE A 208 -8.51 -15.82 6.11
N ALA A 209 -7.75 -14.81 5.68
CA ALA A 209 -6.59 -14.32 6.43
C ALA A 209 -6.97 -13.87 7.86
N ARG A 210 -8.11 -13.19 8.02
CA ARG A 210 -8.60 -12.80 9.36
C ARG A 210 -8.98 -13.98 10.22
N LEU A 211 -9.61 -15.01 9.64
CA LEU A 211 -9.93 -16.25 10.35
C LEU A 211 -8.68 -17.04 10.74
N ALA A 212 -7.60 -16.89 9.97
CA ALA A 212 -6.29 -17.44 10.28
C ALA A 212 -5.46 -16.59 11.27
N GLY A 213 -6.02 -15.47 11.78
CA GLY A 213 -5.41 -14.65 12.82
C GLY A 213 -4.88 -13.29 12.36
N ALA A 214 -4.72 -13.06 11.08
CA ALA A 214 -4.19 -11.77 10.59
C ALA A 214 -5.13 -10.59 10.92
N PRO A 215 -4.64 -9.44 11.34
CA PRO A 215 -3.22 -9.05 11.47
C PRO A 215 -2.63 -9.26 12.88
N ILE A 216 -3.41 -9.75 13.84
CA ILE A 216 -3.08 -9.78 15.27
C ILE A 216 -2.27 -11.03 15.62
N ASP A 217 -2.77 -12.19 15.21
CA ASP A 217 -2.11 -13.47 15.41
C ASP A 217 -1.26 -13.82 14.17
N LYS A 218 -0.09 -14.40 14.41
CA LYS A 218 0.90 -14.72 13.38
C LYS A 218 0.89 -16.18 13.00
#